data_68508012f799f8f922c15b9da031fa56
#
_entry.id   68508012f799f8f922c15b9da031fa56
#
_cell.length_a   1.000
_cell.length_b   1.000
_cell.length_c   1.000
_cell.angle_alpha   90.00
_cell.angle_beta   90.00
_cell.angle_gamma   90.00
#
_symmetry.space_group_name_H-M   'P 1'
#
loop_
_entity.id
_entity.type
_entity.pdbx_description
1 polymer ?
#
loop_
_entity_poly.entity_id
_entity_poly.type
_entity_poly.pdbx_seq_one_letter_code
_entity_poly.pdbx_strand_id
1 'polypeptide(L)'
;VKHHVVAALDAARTAHDTPSADALLAGVVTRLAAESRRGLTGVLNGTGILLHTNLGRAPLAREALDAISETAGGASNVEYDLESGTRGSRYDRLGALLRAATGAEDALVVNNCAAAVLLVLDTLARGVDGSAREVIVARSQLIEIGGGFRLPDVLARSGAMLVEVGATNKVRIDDYARALSPRTALLFRAHPSNYRIEGFTEDVSGAELVALGRRAGIPVAEDLGSGALTDLREYGLPHERTAREAVADGIDLIAFSGDKLLGGPQAGIVVGRTAPIRRMRANPLLRALRVGTPTLAALGATLRLHLEPASREQIPFYRMLAAPLETLRERADAIRRRLENLDLRTEPVEGYAGGGTLPLAPIASIALAWRPSAGRVDAAAARLRCGTPPLVARVDGERVLIDLRAIPPERDGDLTAALEAVR
;
A
#
# COMPACT_ATOMS: atom_id res chain seq x y z
N VAL A 1 -24.03 -23.86 14.50
CA VAL A 1 -24.15 -25.33 14.67
C VAL A 1 -25.33 -25.86 13.86
N LYS A 2 -26.60 -25.45 14.15
CA LYS A 2 -27.79 -25.98 13.46
C LYS A 2 -27.70 -25.92 11.92
N HIS A 3 -27.26 -24.79 11.36
CA HIS A 3 -27.10 -24.63 9.90
C HIS A 3 -26.05 -25.62 9.33
N HIS A 4 -24.96 -25.88 10.03
CA HIS A 4 -23.92 -26.82 9.61
C HIS A 4 -24.37 -28.28 9.67
N VAL A 5 -25.17 -28.63 10.68
CA VAL A 5 -25.79 -29.97 10.77
C VAL A 5 -26.72 -30.20 9.60
N VAL A 6 -27.59 -29.22 9.29
CA VAL A 6 -28.52 -29.30 8.14
C VAL A 6 -27.75 -29.46 6.83
N ALA A 7 -26.73 -28.64 6.61
CA ALA A 7 -25.91 -28.72 5.39
C ALA A 7 -25.12 -30.05 5.26
N ALA A 8 -24.68 -30.65 6.37
CA ALA A 8 -24.05 -31.94 6.37
C ALA A 8 -25.04 -33.09 6.05
N LEU A 9 -26.27 -33.00 6.59
CA LEU A 9 -27.32 -33.96 6.30
C LEU A 9 -27.80 -33.85 4.84
N ASP A 10 -27.92 -32.65 4.27
CA ASP A 10 -28.30 -32.46 2.88
C ASP A 10 -27.23 -32.99 1.92
N ALA A 11 -25.93 -32.80 2.24
CA ALA A 11 -24.82 -33.38 1.49
C ALA A 11 -24.85 -34.92 1.52
N ALA A 12 -25.12 -35.51 2.68
CA ALA A 12 -25.23 -36.95 2.82
C ALA A 12 -26.45 -37.53 2.05
N ARG A 13 -27.60 -36.85 2.08
CA ARG A 13 -28.76 -37.20 1.28
C ARG A 13 -28.49 -37.20 -0.22
N THR A 14 -27.73 -36.17 -0.68
CA THR A 14 -27.37 -36.05 -2.09
C THR A 14 -26.41 -37.17 -2.52
N ALA A 15 -25.55 -37.63 -1.62
CA ALA A 15 -24.58 -38.72 -1.85
C ALA A 15 -25.21 -40.12 -1.65
N HIS A 16 -26.48 -40.25 -1.27
CA HIS A 16 -27.15 -41.51 -0.91
C HIS A 16 -26.39 -42.30 0.17
N ASP A 17 -25.72 -41.58 1.09
CA ASP A 17 -24.95 -42.13 2.18
C ASP A 17 -25.63 -41.85 3.53
N THR A 18 -25.49 -42.78 4.49
CA THR A 18 -25.99 -42.59 5.86
C THR A 18 -24.79 -42.47 6.80
N PRO A 19 -24.24 -41.26 6.98
CA PRO A 19 -23.05 -41.06 7.80
C PRO A 19 -23.37 -41.40 9.26
N SER A 20 -22.38 -41.96 9.97
CA SER A 20 -22.47 -42.16 11.43
C SER A 20 -22.56 -40.81 12.15
N ALA A 21 -23.07 -40.83 13.39
CA ALA A 21 -23.13 -39.64 14.23
C ALA A 21 -21.75 -38.99 14.41
N ASP A 22 -20.70 -39.79 14.53
CA ASP A 22 -19.31 -39.31 14.67
C ASP A 22 -18.80 -38.66 13.38
N ALA A 23 -19.12 -39.19 12.21
CA ALA A 23 -18.77 -38.62 10.92
C ALA A 23 -19.50 -37.26 10.69
N LEU A 24 -20.77 -37.17 11.07
CA LEU A 24 -21.54 -35.92 11.05
C LEU A 24 -20.93 -34.88 11.99
N LEU A 25 -20.58 -35.28 13.22
CA LEU A 25 -19.95 -34.40 14.21
C LEU A 25 -18.58 -33.89 13.71
N ALA A 26 -17.73 -34.79 13.19
CA ALA A 26 -16.47 -34.43 12.59
C ALA A 26 -16.63 -33.43 11.41
N GLY A 27 -17.62 -33.67 10.54
CA GLY A 27 -17.96 -32.76 9.46
C GLY A 27 -18.43 -31.38 9.92
N VAL A 28 -19.24 -31.33 10.99
CA VAL A 28 -19.68 -30.06 11.60
C VAL A 28 -18.50 -29.32 12.24
N VAL A 29 -17.65 -30.00 12.98
CA VAL A 29 -16.44 -29.42 13.61
C VAL A 29 -15.51 -28.86 12.54
N THR A 30 -15.28 -29.61 11.46
CA THR A 30 -14.43 -29.17 10.34
C THR A 30 -15.00 -27.91 9.67
N ARG A 31 -16.32 -27.84 9.45
CA ARG A 31 -16.98 -26.65 8.87
C ARG A 31 -16.95 -25.45 9.82
N LEU A 32 -17.18 -25.65 11.10
CA LEU A 32 -17.05 -24.59 12.12
C LEU A 32 -15.63 -24.05 12.18
N ALA A 33 -14.63 -24.94 12.16
CA ALA A 33 -13.23 -24.55 12.10
C ALA A 33 -12.89 -23.78 10.80
N ALA A 34 -13.44 -24.18 9.66
CA ALA A 34 -13.29 -23.48 8.39
C ALA A 34 -13.97 -22.10 8.40
N GLU A 35 -15.13 -21.96 9.02
CA GLU A 35 -15.80 -20.66 9.17
C GLU A 35 -15.08 -19.73 10.15
N SER A 36 -14.59 -20.27 11.27
CA SER A 36 -13.74 -19.53 12.20
C SER A 36 -12.48 -18.99 11.55
N ARG A 37 -11.96 -19.70 10.52
CA ARG A 37 -10.80 -19.26 9.71
C ARG A 37 -11.17 -18.24 8.62
N ARG A 38 -12.44 -17.95 8.35
CA ARG A 38 -12.87 -16.94 7.36
C ARG A 38 -12.61 -15.50 7.77
N GLY A 39 -12.13 -15.25 9.00
CA GLY A 39 -11.67 -13.95 9.47
C GLY A 39 -10.31 -13.56 8.87
N LEU A 40 -9.83 -12.37 9.24
CA LEU A 40 -8.46 -11.94 8.90
C LEU A 40 -7.46 -12.88 9.57
N THR A 41 -6.56 -13.45 8.77
CA THR A 41 -5.56 -14.41 9.22
C THR A 41 -4.19 -13.99 8.68
N GLY A 42 -3.16 -14.08 9.55
CA GLY A 42 -1.78 -13.88 9.10
C GLY A 42 -1.37 -14.98 8.12
N VAL A 43 -0.72 -14.58 7.02
CA VAL A 43 -0.23 -15.49 5.99
C VAL A 43 1.27 -15.33 5.78
N LEU A 44 1.93 -16.36 5.26
CA LEU A 44 3.30 -16.28 4.77
C LEU A 44 3.26 -15.80 3.31
N ASN A 45 3.94 -14.70 3.02
CA ASN A 45 4.02 -14.14 1.67
C ASN A 45 5.23 -14.72 0.92
N GLY A 46 5.04 -15.80 0.21
CA GLY A 46 6.05 -16.42 -0.67
C GLY A 46 5.92 -16.03 -2.14
N THR A 47 5.21 -14.95 -2.47
CA THR A 47 4.91 -14.56 -3.85
C THR A 47 6.06 -13.88 -4.58
N GLY A 48 7.03 -13.31 -3.85
CA GLY A 48 8.07 -12.42 -4.41
C GLY A 48 7.62 -10.98 -4.63
N ILE A 49 6.40 -10.63 -4.22
CA ILE A 49 5.90 -9.24 -4.25
C ILE A 49 5.89 -8.71 -2.82
N LEU A 50 6.79 -7.76 -2.51
CA LEU A 50 7.03 -7.31 -1.12
C LEU A 50 5.79 -6.63 -0.53
N LEU A 51 5.20 -5.69 -1.27
CA LEU A 51 4.00 -4.93 -0.88
C LEU A 51 2.75 -5.49 -1.59
N HIS A 52 2.50 -6.80 -1.44
CA HIS A 52 1.42 -7.47 -2.16
C HIS A 52 0.05 -6.89 -1.78
N THR A 53 -0.64 -6.28 -2.75
CA THR A 53 -1.88 -5.53 -2.54
C THR A 53 -2.95 -6.33 -1.79
N ASN A 54 -3.15 -7.61 -2.16
CA ASN A 54 -4.18 -8.46 -1.57
C ASN A 54 -3.73 -9.12 -0.26
N LEU A 55 -2.47 -8.94 0.16
CA LEU A 55 -1.92 -9.48 1.40
C LEU A 55 -1.63 -8.39 2.45
N GLY A 56 -2.24 -7.20 2.28
CA GLY A 56 -2.15 -6.12 3.26
C GLY A 56 -1.07 -5.08 2.99
N ARG A 57 -0.33 -5.18 1.88
CA ARG A 57 0.78 -4.28 1.49
C ARG A 57 1.92 -4.27 2.50
N ALA A 58 2.28 -3.09 3.08
CA ALA A 58 3.42 -2.98 3.98
C ALA A 58 3.16 -3.63 5.34
N PRO A 59 3.96 -4.62 5.76
CA PRO A 59 3.97 -5.07 7.15
C PRO A 59 4.50 -3.94 8.05
N LEU A 60 3.97 -3.85 9.27
CA LEU A 60 4.36 -2.82 10.23
C LEU A 60 5.64 -3.20 10.99
N ALA A 61 6.46 -2.20 11.29
CA ALA A 61 7.59 -2.33 12.20
C ALA A 61 7.13 -2.68 13.61
N ARG A 62 8.00 -3.29 14.42
CA ARG A 62 7.71 -3.66 15.81
C ARG A 62 7.31 -2.44 16.63
N GLU A 63 8.02 -1.34 16.46
CA GLU A 63 7.76 -0.05 17.11
C GLU A 63 6.37 0.50 16.79
N ALA A 64 5.90 0.29 15.56
CA ALA A 64 4.55 0.67 15.15
C ALA A 64 3.47 -0.20 15.80
N LEU A 65 3.71 -1.51 15.93
CA LEU A 65 2.81 -2.43 16.63
C LEU A 65 2.74 -2.13 18.13
N ASP A 66 3.88 -1.83 18.75
CA ASP A 66 3.97 -1.48 20.16
C ASP A 66 3.23 -0.15 20.43
N ALA A 67 3.40 0.86 19.55
CA ALA A 67 2.67 2.12 19.63
C ALA A 67 1.15 1.94 19.48
N ILE A 68 0.70 1.02 18.62
CA ILE A 68 -0.73 0.66 18.52
C ILE A 68 -1.20 0.05 19.85
N SER A 69 -0.47 -0.92 20.37
CA SER A 69 -0.83 -1.62 21.61
C SER A 69 -0.94 -0.65 22.79
N GLU A 70 0.02 0.26 22.93
CA GLU A 70 0.04 1.27 23.98
C GLU A 70 -1.16 2.24 23.90
N THR A 71 -1.48 2.70 22.69
CA THR A 71 -2.50 3.76 22.52
C THR A 71 -3.92 3.24 22.34
N ALA A 72 -4.09 2.00 21.85
CA ALA A 72 -5.40 1.38 21.60
C ALA A 72 -5.92 0.55 22.79
N GLY A 73 -5.04 0.17 23.72
CA GLY A 73 -5.39 -0.60 24.92
C GLY A 73 -6.09 0.22 26.01
N GLY A 74 -6.14 1.55 25.89
CA GLY A 74 -6.74 2.43 26.89
C GLY A 74 -7.05 3.83 26.35
N ALA A 75 -7.24 4.77 27.25
CA ALA A 75 -7.38 6.17 26.89
C ALA A 75 -6.06 6.75 26.35
N SER A 76 -6.14 7.61 25.35
CA SER A 76 -4.98 8.27 24.77
C SER A 76 -5.22 9.76 24.56
N ASN A 77 -4.14 10.51 24.46
CA ASN A 77 -4.16 11.97 24.27
C ASN A 77 -4.41 12.41 22.82
N VAL A 78 -5.10 11.60 22.01
CA VAL A 78 -5.26 11.83 20.55
C VAL A 78 -5.83 13.22 20.21
N GLU A 79 -6.72 13.74 21.03
CA GLU A 79 -7.30 15.11 20.92
C GLU A 79 -7.19 15.89 22.25
N TYR A 80 -6.18 15.59 23.06
CA TYR A 80 -5.96 16.25 24.33
C TYR A 80 -4.50 16.68 24.47
N ASP A 81 -4.25 17.93 24.77
CA ASP A 81 -2.92 18.47 25.04
C ASP A 81 -2.61 18.30 26.52
N LEU A 82 -1.56 17.52 26.83
CA LEU A 82 -1.19 17.14 28.19
C LEU A 82 -0.55 18.31 28.98
N GLU A 83 0.12 19.23 28.28
CA GLU A 83 0.79 20.35 28.92
C GLU A 83 -0.20 21.46 29.30
N SER A 84 -1.06 21.85 28.38
CA SER A 84 -2.05 22.92 28.60
C SER A 84 -3.33 22.42 29.25
N GLY A 85 -3.59 21.11 29.30
CA GLY A 85 -4.85 20.56 29.80
C GLY A 85 -6.07 20.88 28.92
N THR A 86 -5.86 21.26 27.65
CA THR A 86 -6.92 21.73 26.77
C THR A 86 -7.15 20.73 25.61
N ARG A 87 -8.23 20.94 24.83
CA ARG A 87 -8.50 20.18 23.63
C ARG A 87 -7.47 20.48 22.55
N GLY A 88 -6.74 19.46 22.11
CA GLY A 88 -5.86 19.49 20.95
C GLY A 88 -6.54 18.96 19.67
N SER A 89 -5.77 18.95 18.59
CA SER A 89 -6.19 18.39 17.32
C SER A 89 -5.42 17.10 17.01
N ARG A 90 -6.14 16.03 16.64
CA ARG A 90 -5.50 14.77 16.17
C ARG A 90 -4.62 14.98 14.95
N TYR A 91 -4.95 15.95 14.12
CA TYR A 91 -4.23 16.22 12.86
C TYR A 91 -2.85 16.84 13.13
N ASP A 92 -2.64 17.45 14.29
CA ASP A 92 -1.38 18.09 14.65
C ASP A 92 -0.35 17.10 15.22
N ARG A 93 -0.81 15.90 15.65
CA ARG A 93 0.05 14.90 16.29
C ARG A 93 1.23 14.43 15.42
N LEU A 94 1.03 14.37 14.12
CA LEU A 94 2.06 13.94 13.16
C LEU A 94 2.65 15.10 12.36
N GLY A 95 2.13 16.32 12.50
CA GLY A 95 2.54 17.47 11.71
C GLY A 95 4.04 17.76 11.80
N ALA A 96 4.62 17.74 12.99
CA ALA A 96 6.05 17.97 13.18
C ALA A 96 6.93 16.89 12.50
N LEU A 97 6.56 15.61 12.65
CA LEU A 97 7.29 14.50 12.03
C LEU A 97 7.20 14.55 10.51
N LEU A 98 6.03 14.82 9.95
CA LEU A 98 5.83 14.94 8.51
C LEU A 98 6.60 16.13 7.92
N ARG A 99 6.57 17.29 8.59
CA ARG A 99 7.38 18.45 8.17
C ARG A 99 8.87 18.13 8.18
N ALA A 100 9.36 17.47 9.24
CA ALA A 100 10.77 17.05 9.32
C ALA A 100 11.14 16.05 8.21
N ALA A 101 10.27 15.09 7.93
CA ALA A 101 10.52 14.06 6.91
C ALA A 101 10.47 14.61 5.48
N THR A 102 9.61 15.61 5.20
CA THR A 102 9.34 16.08 3.83
C THR A 102 9.88 17.48 3.52
N GLY A 103 10.10 18.30 4.53
CA GLY A 103 10.45 19.73 4.36
C GLY A 103 9.22 20.63 4.06
N ALA A 104 8.00 20.12 4.12
CA ALA A 104 6.78 20.88 3.89
C ALA A 104 6.47 21.86 5.04
N GLU A 105 5.64 22.89 4.75
CA GLU A 105 5.21 23.86 5.76
C GLU A 105 4.19 23.27 6.74
N ASP A 106 3.28 22.41 6.25
CA ASP A 106 2.21 21.81 7.05
C ASP A 106 1.82 20.43 6.49
N ALA A 107 1.05 19.67 7.28
CA ALA A 107 0.64 18.31 6.93
C ALA A 107 -0.74 17.96 7.48
N LEU A 108 -1.40 17.01 6.81
CA LEU A 108 -2.69 16.44 7.21
C LEU A 108 -2.70 14.94 6.91
N VAL A 109 -3.35 14.15 7.77
CA VAL A 109 -3.47 12.69 7.58
C VAL A 109 -4.94 12.31 7.55
N VAL A 110 -5.32 11.51 6.54
CA VAL A 110 -6.64 10.91 6.36
C VAL A 110 -6.53 9.40 6.19
N ASN A 111 -7.64 8.68 6.03
CA ASN A 111 -7.69 7.23 6.09
C ASN A 111 -6.99 6.48 4.92
N ASN A 112 -6.87 7.09 3.73
CA ASN A 112 -6.11 6.56 2.59
C ASN A 112 -5.82 7.64 1.54
N CYS A 113 -4.96 7.35 0.54
CA CYS A 113 -4.56 8.31 -0.48
C CYS A 113 -5.73 8.75 -1.38
N ALA A 114 -6.66 7.87 -1.71
CA ALA A 114 -7.86 8.25 -2.49
C ALA A 114 -8.70 9.30 -1.76
N ALA A 115 -8.84 9.16 -0.43
CA ALA A 115 -9.49 10.14 0.43
C ALA A 115 -8.71 11.48 0.49
N ALA A 116 -7.38 11.41 0.48
CA ALA A 116 -6.52 12.60 0.43
C ALA A 116 -6.74 13.37 -0.89
N VAL A 117 -6.70 12.69 -2.02
CA VAL A 117 -6.98 13.28 -3.34
C VAL A 117 -8.38 13.86 -3.41
N LEU A 118 -9.41 13.11 -2.97
CA LEU A 118 -10.79 13.59 -2.92
C LEU A 118 -10.91 14.88 -2.09
N LEU A 119 -10.27 14.92 -0.92
CA LEU A 119 -10.31 16.10 -0.03
C LEU A 119 -9.58 17.30 -0.64
N VAL A 120 -8.43 17.10 -1.32
CA VAL A 120 -7.71 18.14 -2.05
C VAL A 120 -8.63 18.74 -3.13
N LEU A 121 -9.23 17.89 -3.94
CA LEU A 121 -10.10 18.30 -5.05
C LEU A 121 -11.37 19.02 -4.55
N ASP A 122 -12.08 18.45 -3.57
CA ASP A 122 -13.29 19.07 -3.00
C ASP A 122 -12.97 20.43 -2.34
N THR A 123 -11.80 20.55 -1.72
CA THR A 123 -11.38 21.81 -1.06
C THR A 123 -10.96 22.88 -2.04
N LEU A 124 -10.25 22.54 -3.12
CA LEU A 124 -9.65 23.53 -4.02
C LEU A 124 -10.46 23.77 -5.28
N ALA A 125 -11.14 22.74 -5.80
CA ALA A 125 -11.85 22.81 -7.08
C ALA A 125 -13.37 23.03 -6.95
N ARG A 126 -13.87 23.31 -5.74
CA ARG A 126 -15.25 23.76 -5.51
C ARG A 126 -15.26 25.27 -5.23
N GLY A 127 -16.09 26.04 -5.93
CA GLY A 127 -16.32 27.45 -5.66
C GLY A 127 -16.99 27.68 -4.30
N VAL A 128 -16.89 28.89 -3.77
CA VAL A 128 -17.54 29.27 -2.50
C VAL A 128 -19.08 29.14 -2.59
N ASP A 129 -19.61 29.33 -3.79
CA ASP A 129 -21.02 29.14 -4.17
C ASP A 129 -21.40 27.68 -4.45
N GLY A 130 -20.47 26.74 -4.26
CA GLY A 130 -20.66 25.34 -4.58
C GLY A 130 -20.50 24.97 -6.06
N SER A 131 -20.18 25.93 -6.93
CA SER A 131 -19.98 25.66 -8.36
C SER A 131 -18.78 24.77 -8.62
N ALA A 132 -18.89 23.93 -9.67
CA ALA A 132 -17.76 23.13 -10.16
C ALA A 132 -16.72 24.02 -10.83
N ARG A 133 -15.46 23.87 -10.45
CA ARG A 133 -14.34 24.55 -11.08
C ARG A 133 -13.45 23.55 -11.81
N GLU A 134 -12.66 24.07 -12.73
CA GLU A 134 -11.82 23.26 -13.61
C GLU A 134 -10.54 22.79 -12.91
N VAL A 135 -10.21 21.52 -13.12
CA VAL A 135 -8.93 20.90 -12.74
C VAL A 135 -8.27 20.40 -14.01
N ILE A 136 -7.11 20.95 -14.33
CA ILE A 136 -6.36 20.60 -15.54
C ILE A 136 -5.40 19.45 -15.21
N VAL A 137 -5.49 18.36 -15.97
CA VAL A 137 -4.69 17.13 -15.82
C VAL A 137 -4.16 16.67 -17.17
N ALA A 138 -2.92 16.21 -17.24
CA ALA A 138 -2.41 15.57 -18.44
C ALA A 138 -3.16 14.27 -18.75
N ARG A 139 -3.51 14.05 -20.02
CA ARG A 139 -4.18 12.82 -20.46
C ARG A 139 -3.37 11.56 -20.15
N SER A 140 -2.04 11.65 -20.24
CA SER A 140 -1.12 10.58 -19.85
C SER A 140 -1.19 10.20 -18.36
N GLN A 141 -1.76 11.05 -17.50
CA GLN A 141 -1.81 10.87 -16.04
C GLN A 141 -3.22 10.48 -15.54
N LEU A 142 -4.16 10.17 -16.42
CA LEU A 142 -5.49 9.66 -16.07
C LEU A 142 -5.40 8.17 -15.77
N ILE A 143 -4.87 7.85 -14.58
CA ILE A 143 -4.53 6.50 -14.17
C ILE A 143 -5.72 5.71 -13.65
N GLU A 144 -5.67 4.38 -13.85
CA GLU A 144 -6.43 3.38 -13.11
C GLU A 144 -5.50 2.60 -12.20
N ILE A 145 -5.88 2.48 -10.91
CA ILE A 145 -5.16 1.72 -9.90
C ILE A 145 -5.99 0.48 -9.55
N GLY A 146 -5.39 -0.49 -8.84
CA GLY A 146 -6.04 -1.75 -8.49
C GLY A 146 -7.43 -1.59 -7.86
N GLY A 147 -8.33 -2.54 -8.18
CA GLY A 147 -9.72 -2.51 -7.72
C GLY A 147 -10.64 -1.59 -8.53
N GLY A 148 -10.23 -1.15 -9.72
CA GLY A 148 -11.05 -0.30 -10.59
C GLY A 148 -11.07 1.18 -10.16
N PHE A 149 -10.15 1.59 -9.28
CA PHE A 149 -10.01 3.00 -8.90
C PHE A 149 -9.45 3.80 -10.06
N ARG A 150 -10.24 4.75 -10.57
CA ARG A 150 -9.87 5.66 -11.67
C ARG A 150 -9.80 7.10 -11.17
N LEU A 151 -8.73 7.80 -11.50
CA LEU A 151 -8.59 9.22 -11.15
C LEU A 151 -9.73 10.08 -11.70
N PRO A 152 -10.21 9.91 -12.96
CA PRO A 152 -11.36 10.64 -13.47
C PRO A 152 -12.63 10.45 -12.64
N ASP A 153 -12.88 9.25 -12.10
CA ASP A 153 -14.07 8.98 -11.28
C ASP A 153 -14.00 9.71 -9.93
N VAL A 154 -12.80 9.83 -9.36
CA VAL A 154 -12.59 10.62 -8.12
C VAL A 154 -12.77 12.11 -8.38
N LEU A 155 -12.23 12.62 -9.49
CA LEU A 155 -12.45 13.99 -9.92
C LEU A 155 -13.95 14.29 -10.07
N ALA A 156 -14.69 13.44 -10.76
CA ALA A 156 -16.14 13.60 -10.92
C ALA A 156 -16.87 13.58 -9.56
N ARG A 157 -16.46 12.72 -8.62
CA ARG A 157 -17.07 12.62 -7.27
C ARG A 157 -16.75 13.82 -6.38
N SER A 158 -15.62 14.49 -6.58
CA SER A 158 -15.31 15.74 -5.86
C SER A 158 -16.16 16.92 -6.30
N GLY A 159 -16.90 16.79 -7.40
CA GLY A 159 -17.61 17.89 -8.04
C GLY A 159 -16.70 18.81 -8.86
N ALA A 160 -15.45 18.44 -9.10
CA ALA A 160 -14.55 19.16 -9.99
C ALA A 160 -14.87 18.87 -11.47
N MET A 161 -14.55 19.81 -12.35
CA MET A 161 -14.64 19.65 -13.80
C MET A 161 -13.27 19.27 -14.34
N LEU A 162 -13.12 18.06 -14.87
CA LEU A 162 -11.88 17.61 -15.50
C LEU A 162 -11.64 18.33 -16.82
N VAL A 163 -10.45 18.89 -16.99
CA VAL A 163 -9.94 19.44 -18.25
C VAL A 163 -8.67 18.67 -18.63
N GLU A 164 -8.77 17.85 -19.66
CA GLU A 164 -7.67 17.02 -20.13
C GLU A 164 -6.77 17.77 -21.11
N VAL A 165 -5.44 17.68 -20.95
CA VAL A 165 -4.46 18.32 -21.81
C VAL A 165 -3.44 17.34 -22.38
N GLY A 166 -2.83 17.69 -23.52
CA GLY A 166 -1.84 16.88 -24.19
C GLY A 166 -2.41 15.62 -24.85
N ALA A 167 -1.51 14.70 -25.18
CA ALA A 167 -1.80 13.38 -25.73
C ALA A 167 -1.35 12.27 -24.75
N THR A 168 -1.60 11.01 -25.08
CA THR A 168 -1.23 9.86 -24.24
C THR A 168 0.27 9.81 -23.92
N ASN A 169 1.12 10.15 -24.89
CA ASN A 169 2.57 10.04 -24.77
C ASN A 169 3.31 11.38 -24.72
N LYS A 170 2.62 12.50 -24.97
CA LYS A 170 3.24 13.82 -24.98
C LYS A 170 2.34 14.87 -24.38
N VAL A 171 2.85 15.60 -23.41
CA VAL A 171 2.26 16.81 -22.86
C VAL A 171 3.33 17.87 -22.69
N ARG A 172 3.01 19.11 -23.02
CA ARG A 172 3.89 20.27 -22.91
C ARG A 172 3.27 21.33 -22.03
N ILE A 173 4.10 22.20 -21.49
CA ILE A 173 3.62 23.29 -20.62
C ILE A 173 2.63 24.21 -21.36
N ASP A 174 2.78 24.38 -22.69
CA ASP A 174 1.85 25.15 -23.52
C ASP A 174 0.46 24.51 -23.62
N ASP A 175 0.34 23.18 -23.47
CA ASP A 175 -0.96 22.51 -23.44
C ASP A 175 -1.74 22.92 -22.20
N TYR A 176 -1.06 22.98 -21.04
CA TYR A 176 -1.65 23.50 -19.81
C TYR A 176 -1.96 24.99 -19.93
N ALA A 177 -1.03 25.79 -20.46
CA ALA A 177 -1.20 27.25 -20.58
C ALA A 177 -2.42 27.62 -21.44
N ARG A 178 -2.63 26.92 -22.58
CA ARG A 178 -3.80 27.13 -23.45
C ARG A 178 -5.13 26.71 -22.83
N ALA A 179 -5.11 25.78 -21.87
CA ALA A 179 -6.31 25.29 -21.20
C ALA A 179 -6.75 26.17 -20.01
N LEU A 180 -5.93 27.14 -19.60
CA LEU A 180 -6.26 28.03 -18.50
C LEU A 180 -7.51 28.87 -18.83
N SER A 181 -8.43 28.96 -17.89
CA SER A 181 -9.63 29.78 -17.96
C SER A 181 -9.90 30.48 -16.62
N PRO A 182 -10.83 31.46 -16.58
CA PRO A 182 -11.25 32.03 -15.30
C PRO A 182 -11.87 31.02 -14.30
N ARG A 183 -12.29 29.83 -14.79
CA ARG A 183 -12.83 28.75 -13.97
C ARG A 183 -11.76 27.80 -13.47
N THR A 184 -10.53 27.87 -13.96
CA THR A 184 -9.45 27.00 -13.53
C THR A 184 -9.13 27.23 -12.04
N ALA A 185 -9.19 26.16 -11.25
CA ALA A 185 -8.94 26.19 -9.82
C ALA A 185 -7.67 25.46 -9.40
N LEU A 186 -7.22 24.50 -10.20
CA LEU A 186 -6.12 23.62 -9.84
C LEU A 186 -5.41 23.09 -11.09
N LEU A 187 -4.09 23.09 -11.07
CA LEU A 187 -3.25 22.25 -11.93
C LEU A 187 -2.93 20.97 -11.14
N PHE A 188 -3.34 19.84 -11.69
CA PHE A 188 -3.18 18.57 -10.97
C PHE A 188 -2.26 17.63 -11.74
N ARG A 189 -1.35 17.00 -11.01
CA ARG A 189 -0.40 16.01 -11.52
C ARG A 189 -0.61 14.68 -10.80
N ALA A 190 -0.64 13.56 -11.54
CA ALA A 190 -0.60 12.23 -10.96
C ALA A 190 0.67 11.51 -11.41
N HIS A 191 1.46 11.02 -10.46
CA HIS A 191 2.66 10.27 -10.75
C HIS A 191 2.29 8.88 -11.32
N PRO A 192 2.87 8.44 -12.46
CA PRO A 192 2.57 7.16 -13.10
C PRO A 192 3.26 6.00 -12.35
N SER A 193 2.80 5.73 -11.12
CA SER A 193 3.43 4.77 -10.20
C SER A 193 3.31 3.31 -10.65
N ASN A 194 2.28 2.96 -11.44
CA ASN A 194 1.92 1.58 -11.78
C ASN A 194 2.01 1.23 -13.27
N TYR A 195 2.47 2.16 -14.10
CA TYR A 195 2.70 1.95 -15.53
C TYR A 195 3.87 2.81 -16.03
N ARG A 196 4.33 2.55 -17.23
CA ARG A 196 5.36 3.32 -17.93
C ARG A 196 4.98 3.55 -19.37
N ILE A 197 5.27 4.76 -19.89
CA ILE A 197 5.15 5.08 -21.29
C ILE A 197 6.57 5.19 -21.85
N GLU A 198 6.86 4.44 -22.90
CA GLU A 198 8.18 4.39 -23.52
C GLU A 198 8.13 4.85 -24.99
N GLY A 199 9.26 5.26 -25.55
CA GLY A 199 9.39 5.69 -26.94
C GLY A 199 9.40 7.22 -27.04
N PHE A 200 8.64 7.77 -27.99
CA PHE A 200 8.56 9.21 -28.23
C PHE A 200 7.66 9.90 -27.19
N THR A 201 8.18 10.09 -26.00
CA THR A 201 7.47 10.66 -24.84
C THR A 201 7.97 12.05 -24.49
N GLU A 202 7.09 12.86 -23.89
CA GLU A 202 7.41 14.17 -23.32
C GLU A 202 6.45 14.43 -22.16
N ASP A 203 6.94 14.85 -21.01
CA ASP A 203 6.13 15.15 -19.82
C ASP A 203 6.56 16.51 -19.24
N VAL A 204 5.65 17.14 -18.49
CA VAL A 204 5.89 18.41 -17.80
C VAL A 204 6.38 18.12 -16.38
N SER A 205 7.52 18.70 -16.02
CA SER A 205 8.06 18.58 -14.65
C SER A 205 7.18 19.32 -13.63
N GLY A 206 7.29 18.92 -12.34
CA GLY A 206 6.63 19.62 -11.25
C GLY A 206 7.00 21.11 -11.19
N ALA A 207 8.28 21.42 -11.36
CA ALA A 207 8.79 22.79 -11.34
C ALA A 207 8.23 23.68 -12.47
N GLU A 208 8.12 23.15 -13.69
CA GLU A 208 7.50 23.88 -14.81
C GLU A 208 6.02 24.15 -14.55
N LEU A 209 5.29 23.17 -14.02
CA LEU A 209 3.88 23.31 -13.68
C LEU A 209 3.68 24.35 -12.57
N VAL A 210 4.54 24.34 -11.54
CA VAL A 210 4.56 25.34 -10.46
C VAL A 210 4.86 26.73 -11.02
N ALA A 211 5.80 26.88 -11.95
CA ALA A 211 6.10 28.15 -12.57
C ALA A 211 4.89 28.70 -13.34
N LEU A 212 4.15 27.85 -14.05
CA LEU A 212 2.90 28.24 -14.72
C LEU A 212 1.82 28.63 -13.68
N GLY A 213 1.61 27.81 -12.67
CA GLY A 213 0.63 28.04 -11.62
C GLY A 213 0.85 29.38 -10.91
N ARG A 214 2.10 29.69 -10.54
CA ARG A 214 2.47 30.98 -9.94
C ARG A 214 2.15 32.19 -10.82
N ARG A 215 2.43 32.11 -12.12
CA ARG A 215 2.08 33.20 -13.07
C ARG A 215 0.57 33.40 -13.21
N ALA A 216 -0.18 32.30 -13.14
CA ALA A 216 -1.63 32.33 -13.29
C ALA A 216 -2.39 32.53 -11.95
N GLY A 217 -1.70 32.50 -10.82
CA GLY A 217 -2.34 32.53 -9.48
C GLY A 217 -3.13 31.27 -9.15
N ILE A 218 -2.76 30.11 -9.75
CA ILE A 218 -3.45 28.82 -9.61
C ILE A 218 -2.54 27.85 -8.85
N PRO A 219 -3.03 27.19 -7.80
CA PRO A 219 -2.25 26.19 -7.05
C PRO A 219 -1.98 24.95 -7.88
N VAL A 220 -0.91 24.23 -7.50
CA VAL A 220 -0.53 22.95 -8.08
C VAL A 220 -0.61 21.86 -7.01
N ALA A 221 -1.26 20.74 -7.33
CA ALA A 221 -1.27 19.56 -6.46
C ALA A 221 -0.73 18.34 -7.22
N GLU A 222 -0.07 17.44 -6.47
CA GLU A 222 0.47 16.19 -7.01
C GLU A 222 -0.03 15.00 -6.19
N ASP A 223 -0.64 14.00 -6.87
CA ASP A 223 -0.79 12.65 -6.33
C ASP A 223 0.48 11.87 -6.63
N LEU A 224 1.33 11.74 -5.64
CA LEU A 224 2.57 10.98 -5.73
C LEU A 224 2.33 9.47 -5.60
N GLY A 225 1.28 9.08 -4.90
CA GLY A 225 0.82 7.70 -4.74
C GLY A 225 1.78 6.78 -4.01
N SER A 226 3.03 6.69 -4.43
CA SER A 226 4.02 5.70 -3.96
C SER A 226 4.46 5.87 -2.50
N GLY A 227 4.48 7.10 -1.99
CA GLY A 227 4.86 7.39 -0.60
C GLY A 227 6.37 7.26 -0.32
N ALA A 228 7.22 7.39 -1.32
CA ALA A 228 8.66 7.38 -1.13
C ALA A 228 9.13 8.60 -0.30
N LEU A 229 9.81 8.34 0.81
CA LEU A 229 10.53 9.33 1.61
C LEU A 229 12.06 9.20 1.46
N THR A 230 12.51 8.06 0.99
CA THR A 230 13.92 7.68 0.83
C THR A 230 14.22 7.45 -0.63
N ASP A 231 15.41 7.79 -1.06
CA ASP A 231 15.92 7.48 -2.40
C ASP A 231 16.18 5.97 -2.51
N LEU A 232 15.37 5.27 -3.30
CA LEU A 232 15.48 3.83 -3.47
C LEU A 232 16.73 3.37 -4.23
N ARG A 233 17.49 4.30 -4.84
CA ARG A 233 18.81 4.00 -5.43
C ARG A 233 19.79 3.50 -4.38
N GLU A 234 19.63 3.87 -3.10
CA GLU A 234 20.40 3.32 -1.96
C GLU A 234 20.23 1.78 -1.83
N TYR A 235 19.15 1.23 -2.37
CA TYR A 235 18.84 -0.20 -2.38
C TYR A 235 18.99 -0.84 -3.76
N GLY A 236 19.65 -0.16 -4.71
CA GLY A 236 19.88 -0.66 -6.06
C GLY A 236 18.66 -0.62 -6.99
N LEU A 237 17.59 0.07 -6.60
CA LEU A 237 16.39 0.26 -7.41
C LEU A 237 16.49 1.55 -8.27
N PRO A 238 15.70 1.67 -9.33
CA PRO A 238 15.56 2.93 -10.04
C PRO A 238 15.09 4.06 -9.13
N HIS A 239 15.38 5.30 -9.55
CA HIS A 239 14.84 6.47 -8.87
C HIS A 239 13.31 6.45 -8.86
N GLU A 240 12.74 6.65 -7.67
CA GLU A 240 11.32 6.90 -7.46
C GLU A 240 11.16 8.27 -6.82
N ARG A 241 10.30 9.10 -7.40
CA ARG A 241 10.08 10.47 -6.93
C ARG A 241 9.64 10.50 -5.48
N THR A 242 10.33 11.26 -4.65
CA THR A 242 10.06 11.41 -3.22
C THR A 242 9.14 12.60 -2.92
N ALA A 243 8.45 12.55 -1.78
CA ALA A 243 7.66 13.69 -1.29
C ALA A 243 8.55 14.93 -1.05
N ARG A 244 9.81 14.74 -0.64
CA ARG A 244 10.78 15.83 -0.43
C ARG A 244 11.12 16.55 -1.75
N GLU A 245 11.30 15.81 -2.83
CA GLU A 245 11.54 16.40 -4.15
C GLU A 245 10.34 17.17 -4.65
N ALA A 246 9.13 16.64 -4.45
CA ALA A 246 7.90 17.36 -4.82
C ALA A 246 7.72 18.67 -4.04
N VAL A 247 8.08 18.67 -2.74
CA VAL A 247 8.13 19.91 -1.93
C VAL A 247 9.19 20.87 -2.45
N ALA A 248 10.37 20.39 -2.80
CA ALA A 248 11.47 21.21 -3.33
C ALA A 248 11.12 21.87 -4.68
N ASP A 249 10.35 21.19 -5.56
CA ASP A 249 9.81 21.77 -6.79
C ASP A 249 8.82 22.91 -6.53
N GLY A 250 8.31 23.02 -5.28
CA GLY A 250 7.37 24.04 -4.87
C GLY A 250 5.90 23.69 -5.12
N ILE A 251 5.57 22.41 -5.27
CA ILE A 251 4.19 21.92 -5.34
C ILE A 251 3.43 22.37 -4.06
N ASP A 252 2.22 22.89 -4.25
CA ASP A 252 1.45 23.45 -3.12
C ASP A 252 0.84 22.39 -2.21
N LEU A 253 0.41 21.23 -2.77
CA LEU A 253 -0.10 20.08 -2.03
C LEU A 253 0.37 18.78 -2.67
N ILE A 254 0.90 17.88 -1.88
CA ILE A 254 1.36 16.56 -2.28
C ILE A 254 0.60 15.50 -1.47
N ALA A 255 -0.09 14.59 -2.17
CA ALA A 255 -0.79 13.47 -1.57
C ALA A 255 -0.03 12.15 -1.81
N PHE A 256 0.05 11.27 -0.81
CA PHE A 256 0.70 9.97 -0.92
C PHE A 256 0.21 8.94 0.11
N SER A 257 0.51 7.67 -0.15
CA SER A 257 0.09 6.55 0.69
C SER A 257 1.09 6.24 1.81
N GLY A 258 0.58 5.86 2.99
CA GLY A 258 1.41 5.40 4.10
C GLY A 258 1.82 3.92 4.01
N ASP A 259 1.03 3.09 3.33
CA ASP A 259 1.16 1.62 3.30
C ASP A 259 1.87 1.06 2.06
N LYS A 260 2.60 1.93 1.34
CA LYS A 260 3.43 1.54 0.21
C LYS A 260 4.93 1.71 0.55
N LEU A 261 5.68 2.50 -0.24
CA LEU A 261 7.13 2.67 -0.05
C LEU A 261 7.51 3.36 1.27
N LEU A 262 6.59 4.08 1.92
CA LEU A 262 6.80 4.55 3.28
C LEU A 262 6.92 3.39 4.29
N GLY A 263 6.27 2.24 4.02
CA GLY A 263 6.36 1.06 4.88
C GLY A 263 5.57 1.16 6.19
N GLY A 264 4.58 2.05 6.24
CA GLY A 264 3.72 2.28 7.41
C GLY A 264 2.30 1.72 7.27
N PRO A 265 1.37 2.17 8.12
CA PRO A 265 -0.03 1.78 8.05
C PRO A 265 -0.74 2.42 6.86
N GLN A 266 -1.89 1.85 6.47
CA GLN A 266 -2.75 2.51 5.49
C GLN A 266 -3.17 3.89 6.00
N ALA A 267 -2.75 4.91 5.26
CA ALA A 267 -3.07 6.31 5.50
C ALA A 267 -2.97 7.09 4.18
N GLY A 268 -3.75 8.16 4.05
CA GLY A 268 -3.55 9.20 3.07
C GLY A 268 -2.85 10.39 3.73
N ILE A 269 -1.69 10.73 3.26
CA ILE A 269 -0.88 11.81 3.80
C ILE A 269 -0.92 12.96 2.79
N VAL A 270 -1.21 14.16 3.27
CA VAL A 270 -1.11 15.40 2.47
C VAL A 270 -0.11 16.29 3.15
N VAL A 271 0.90 16.72 2.42
CA VAL A 271 1.89 17.71 2.87
C VAL A 271 1.92 18.88 1.89
N GLY A 272 2.35 20.05 2.35
CA GLY A 272 2.48 21.21 1.46
C GLY A 272 2.40 22.51 2.20
N ARG A 273 1.84 23.53 1.54
CA ARG A 273 1.72 24.89 2.09
C ARG A 273 0.64 24.98 3.15
N THR A 274 0.88 25.82 4.15
CA THR A 274 -0.02 26.03 5.29
C THR A 274 -1.42 26.51 4.86
N ALA A 275 -1.53 27.42 3.90
CA ALA A 275 -2.82 28.02 3.54
C ALA A 275 -3.81 27.00 2.96
N PRO A 276 -3.48 26.14 1.96
CA PRO A 276 -4.40 25.12 1.49
C PRO A 276 -4.63 24.00 2.52
N ILE A 277 -3.65 23.60 3.31
CA ILE A 277 -3.84 22.61 4.39
C ILE A 277 -4.86 23.15 5.43
N ARG A 278 -4.80 24.42 5.79
CA ARG A 278 -5.78 25.03 6.70
C ARG A 278 -7.20 25.01 6.12
N ARG A 279 -7.36 25.24 4.81
CA ARG A 279 -8.66 25.10 4.14
C ARG A 279 -9.18 23.67 4.20
N MET A 280 -8.31 22.67 3.98
CA MET A 280 -8.66 21.25 4.10
C MET A 280 -9.09 20.88 5.53
N ARG A 281 -8.45 21.43 6.55
CA ARG A 281 -8.84 21.23 7.97
C ARG A 281 -10.22 21.77 8.30
N ALA A 282 -10.65 22.83 7.61
CA ALA A 282 -11.98 23.42 7.75
C ALA A 282 -13.06 22.71 6.91
N ASN A 283 -12.68 21.81 6.00
CA ASN A 283 -13.62 21.10 5.13
C ASN A 283 -14.42 20.06 5.93
N PRO A 284 -15.77 20.09 5.90
CA PRO A 284 -16.62 19.12 6.61
C PRO A 284 -16.36 17.66 6.20
N LEU A 285 -15.94 17.40 4.94
CA LEU A 285 -15.61 16.08 4.45
C LEU A 285 -14.48 15.43 5.25
N LEU A 286 -13.57 16.22 5.83
CA LEU A 286 -12.48 15.71 6.68
C LEU A 286 -13.01 14.89 7.85
N ARG A 287 -14.21 15.17 8.37
CA ARG A 287 -14.81 14.39 9.45
C ARG A 287 -15.12 12.97 9.04
N ALA A 288 -15.57 12.77 7.79
CA ALA A 288 -15.85 11.44 7.23
C ALA A 288 -14.57 10.69 6.87
N LEU A 289 -13.50 11.40 6.49
CA LEU A 289 -12.21 10.84 6.08
C LEU A 289 -11.21 10.69 7.24
N ARG A 290 -11.68 10.88 8.45
CA ARG A 290 -10.85 10.92 9.67
C ARG A 290 -10.15 9.60 9.94
N VAL A 291 -8.83 9.67 10.09
CA VAL A 291 -8.00 8.52 10.47
C VAL A 291 -8.18 8.14 11.95
N GLY A 292 -8.09 6.84 12.26
CA GLY A 292 -8.17 6.30 13.61
C GLY A 292 -6.89 6.46 14.43
N THR A 293 -7.01 6.33 15.77
CA THR A 293 -5.87 6.41 16.69
C THR A 293 -4.79 5.38 16.42
N PRO A 294 -5.12 4.09 16.18
CA PRO A 294 -4.09 3.08 15.88
C PRO A 294 -3.24 3.44 14.65
N THR A 295 -3.87 3.97 13.60
CA THR A 295 -3.16 4.42 12.40
C THR A 295 -2.22 5.59 12.68
N LEU A 296 -2.67 6.58 13.49
CA LEU A 296 -1.81 7.70 13.89
C LEU A 296 -0.60 7.24 14.70
N ALA A 297 -0.81 6.32 15.65
CA ALA A 297 0.26 5.77 16.48
C ALA A 297 1.31 5.04 15.63
N ALA A 298 0.86 4.11 14.78
CA ALA A 298 1.73 3.36 13.88
C ALA A 298 2.48 4.26 12.91
N LEU A 299 1.79 5.22 12.28
CA LEU A 299 2.42 6.15 11.35
C LEU A 299 3.45 7.03 12.06
N GLY A 300 3.17 7.48 13.28
CA GLY A 300 4.11 8.26 14.07
C GLY A 300 5.40 7.50 14.40
N ALA A 301 5.28 6.23 14.77
CA ALA A 301 6.43 5.34 14.99
C ALA A 301 7.22 5.12 13.69
N THR A 302 6.54 4.81 12.59
CA THR A 302 7.18 4.63 11.28
C THR A 302 7.93 5.88 10.81
N LEU A 303 7.35 7.08 10.98
CA LEU A 303 8.00 8.33 10.61
C LEU A 303 9.27 8.59 11.46
N ARG A 304 9.27 8.25 12.75
CA ARG A 304 10.48 8.35 13.59
C ARG A 304 11.60 7.47 13.03
N LEU A 305 11.31 6.24 12.63
CA LEU A 305 12.29 5.34 12.01
C LEU A 305 12.85 5.91 10.69
N HIS A 306 12.05 6.64 9.91
CA HIS A 306 12.55 7.33 8.72
C HIS A 306 13.47 8.52 9.03
N LEU A 307 13.24 9.22 10.13
CA LEU A 307 14.08 10.37 10.53
C LEU A 307 15.46 9.94 11.06
N GLU A 308 15.61 8.68 11.42
CA GLU A 308 16.88 8.09 11.85
C GLU A 308 17.37 7.07 10.79
N PRO A 309 18.28 7.44 9.88
CA PRO A 309 18.73 6.57 8.79
C PRO A 309 19.18 5.17 9.25
N ALA A 310 19.87 5.07 10.41
CA ALA A 310 20.30 3.81 10.99
C ALA A 310 19.15 2.90 11.46
N SER A 311 17.97 3.45 11.70
CA SER A 311 16.78 2.73 12.15
C SER A 311 15.85 2.32 11.00
N ARG A 312 16.12 2.75 9.76
CA ARG A 312 15.22 2.54 8.61
C ARG A 312 15.00 1.06 8.31
N GLU A 313 15.99 0.20 8.48
CA GLU A 313 15.84 -1.25 8.26
C GLU A 313 15.01 -1.95 9.34
N GLN A 314 14.60 -1.27 10.39
CA GLN A 314 13.58 -1.76 11.32
C GLN A 314 12.17 -1.74 10.68
N ILE A 315 11.98 -0.93 9.62
CA ILE A 315 10.79 -0.98 8.77
C ILE A 315 10.88 -2.21 7.87
N PRO A 316 9.92 -3.17 7.94
CA PRO A 316 10.03 -4.44 7.23
C PRO A 316 10.25 -4.33 5.72
N PHE A 317 9.66 -3.34 5.06
CA PHE A 317 9.88 -3.11 3.63
C PHE A 317 11.36 -2.85 3.32
N TYR A 318 12.04 -1.98 4.07
CA TYR A 318 13.46 -1.66 3.84
C TYR A 318 14.36 -2.82 4.27
N ARG A 319 14.00 -3.55 5.33
CA ARG A 319 14.71 -4.81 5.70
C ARG A 319 14.63 -5.85 4.58
N MET A 320 13.47 -6.01 3.93
CA MET A 320 13.33 -6.89 2.78
C MET A 320 14.20 -6.44 1.60
N LEU A 321 14.27 -5.13 1.32
CA LEU A 321 15.14 -4.59 0.26
C LEU A 321 16.62 -4.82 0.54
N ALA A 322 17.06 -4.55 1.77
CA ALA A 322 18.44 -4.67 2.19
C ALA A 322 18.93 -6.12 2.35
N ALA A 323 18.02 -7.12 2.39
CA ALA A 323 18.38 -8.51 2.65
C ALA A 323 19.38 -9.06 1.61
N PRO A 324 20.60 -9.50 2.02
CA PRO A 324 21.59 -10.03 1.11
C PRO A 324 21.11 -11.35 0.47
N LEU A 325 21.45 -11.56 -0.79
CA LEU A 325 21.10 -12.82 -1.51
C LEU A 325 21.69 -14.05 -0.84
N GLU A 326 22.89 -13.94 -0.29
CA GLU A 326 23.55 -15.06 0.39
C GLU A 326 22.76 -15.49 1.63
N THR A 327 22.31 -14.53 2.44
CA THR A 327 21.45 -14.84 3.60
C THR A 327 20.14 -15.53 3.19
N LEU A 328 19.50 -15.08 2.09
CA LEU A 328 18.30 -15.75 1.56
C LEU A 328 18.62 -17.17 1.10
N ARG A 329 19.77 -17.39 0.46
CA ARG A 329 20.24 -18.71 0.02
C ARG A 329 20.51 -19.64 1.19
N GLU A 330 21.22 -19.18 2.20
CA GLU A 330 21.50 -19.95 3.41
C GLU A 330 20.22 -20.41 4.12
N ARG A 331 19.22 -19.51 4.22
CA ARG A 331 17.88 -19.82 4.75
C ARG A 331 17.17 -20.88 3.91
N ALA A 332 17.14 -20.71 2.59
CA ALA A 332 16.54 -21.65 1.66
C ALA A 332 17.16 -23.06 1.80
N ASP A 333 18.49 -23.12 1.83
CA ASP A 333 19.21 -24.38 1.95
C ASP A 333 19.02 -25.03 3.33
N ALA A 334 18.90 -24.24 4.38
CA ALA A 334 18.60 -24.76 5.73
C ALA A 334 17.19 -25.39 5.78
N ILE A 335 16.19 -24.75 5.19
CA ILE A 335 14.83 -25.28 5.11
C ILE A 335 14.82 -26.54 4.23
N ARG A 336 15.45 -26.50 3.06
CA ARG A 336 15.55 -27.66 2.12
C ARG A 336 16.16 -28.89 2.81
N ARG A 337 17.26 -28.72 3.58
CA ARG A 337 17.88 -29.83 4.35
C ARG A 337 16.95 -30.45 5.39
N ARG A 338 15.99 -29.70 5.96
CA ARG A 338 14.99 -30.24 6.91
C ARG A 338 13.88 -31.01 6.20
N LEU A 339 13.66 -30.75 4.93
CA LEU A 339 12.55 -31.27 4.13
C LEU A 339 13.03 -32.17 2.99
N GLU A 340 14.02 -33.05 3.26
CA GLU A 340 14.65 -33.91 2.24
C GLU A 340 13.68 -34.79 1.44
N ASN A 341 12.48 -35.04 1.97
CA ASN A 341 11.44 -35.85 1.30
C ASN A 341 10.59 -35.05 0.30
N LEU A 342 10.80 -33.73 0.20
CA LEU A 342 10.18 -32.90 -0.82
C LEU A 342 11.21 -32.60 -1.93
N ASP A 343 10.79 -32.67 -3.18
CA ASP A 343 11.64 -32.22 -4.31
C ASP A 343 11.73 -30.70 -4.31
N LEU A 344 12.55 -30.16 -3.39
CA LEU A 344 12.83 -28.75 -3.20
C LEU A 344 14.18 -28.39 -3.80
N ARG A 345 14.22 -27.30 -4.56
CA ARG A 345 15.46 -26.69 -5.07
C ARG A 345 15.56 -25.26 -4.65
N THR A 346 16.79 -24.81 -4.36
CA THR A 346 17.09 -23.40 -4.13
C THR A 346 17.42 -22.76 -5.47
N GLU A 347 16.64 -21.79 -5.90
CA GLU A 347 16.80 -21.13 -7.21
C GLU A 347 16.82 -19.61 -7.08
N PRO A 348 17.66 -18.89 -7.89
CA PRO A 348 17.57 -17.45 -8.03
C PRO A 348 16.29 -17.09 -8.77
N VAL A 349 15.61 -16.06 -8.31
CA VAL A 349 14.36 -15.54 -8.89
C VAL A 349 14.33 -14.02 -8.84
N GLU A 350 13.36 -13.44 -9.50
CA GLU A 350 13.05 -12.02 -9.41
C GLU A 350 11.78 -11.80 -8.61
N GLY A 351 11.85 -10.87 -7.67
CA GLY A 351 10.72 -10.29 -6.96
C GLY A 351 10.48 -8.84 -7.41
N TYR A 352 9.46 -8.20 -6.84
CA TYR A 352 9.07 -6.82 -7.16
C TYR A 352 8.61 -6.08 -5.91
N ALA A 353 8.76 -4.74 -5.90
CA ALA A 353 8.25 -3.93 -4.80
C ALA A 353 6.74 -4.12 -4.62
N GLY A 354 5.95 -4.08 -5.69
CA GLY A 354 4.50 -4.27 -5.64
C GLY A 354 3.74 -3.03 -5.18
N GLY A 355 2.45 -3.22 -4.85
CA GLY A 355 1.60 -2.11 -4.39
C GLY A 355 1.29 -1.06 -5.47
N GLY A 356 1.59 -1.33 -6.75
CA GLY A 356 1.50 -0.35 -7.84
C GLY A 356 2.66 0.65 -7.79
N THR A 357 3.85 0.21 -7.38
CA THR A 357 5.09 1.00 -7.37
C THR A 357 6.20 0.25 -8.08
N LEU A 358 7.03 0.94 -8.85
CA LEU A 358 8.19 0.40 -9.56
C LEU A 358 7.89 -0.93 -10.30
N PRO A 359 6.86 -1.00 -11.17
CA PRO A 359 6.37 -2.28 -11.72
C PRO A 359 7.37 -3.00 -12.62
N LEU A 360 8.36 -2.30 -13.17
CA LEU A 360 9.38 -2.83 -14.08
C LEU A 360 10.77 -2.91 -13.45
N ALA A 361 10.88 -2.79 -12.12
CA ALA A 361 12.14 -2.86 -11.39
C ALA A 361 12.26 -4.20 -10.65
N PRO A 362 12.90 -5.22 -11.26
CA PRO A 362 13.08 -6.50 -10.59
C PRO A 362 14.03 -6.37 -9.41
N ILE A 363 13.75 -7.14 -8.37
CA ILE A 363 14.59 -7.27 -7.17
C ILE A 363 15.11 -8.71 -7.18
N ALA A 364 16.44 -8.86 -7.24
CA ALA A 364 17.04 -10.18 -7.16
C ALA A 364 16.64 -10.88 -5.85
N SER A 365 16.22 -12.13 -5.92
CA SER A 365 15.75 -12.92 -4.77
C SER A 365 16.15 -14.39 -4.88
N ILE A 366 15.83 -15.15 -3.82
CA ILE A 366 16.00 -16.61 -3.76
C ILE A 366 14.66 -17.23 -3.39
N ALA A 367 14.28 -18.28 -4.13
CA ALA A 367 13.09 -19.07 -3.84
C ALA A 367 13.42 -20.53 -3.56
N LEU A 368 12.54 -21.16 -2.78
CA LEU A 368 12.38 -22.60 -2.78
C LEU A 368 11.43 -22.97 -3.93
N ALA A 369 11.93 -23.69 -4.92
CA ALA A 369 11.15 -24.25 -6.02
C ALA A 369 10.74 -25.67 -5.66
N TRP A 370 9.45 -25.89 -5.45
CA TRP A 370 8.88 -27.19 -5.13
C TRP A 370 8.21 -27.79 -6.34
N ARG A 371 8.60 -29.03 -6.70
CA ARG A 371 7.92 -29.84 -7.71
C ARG A 371 7.09 -30.91 -7.01
N PRO A 372 5.75 -30.80 -6.97
CA PRO A 372 4.89 -31.81 -6.35
C PRO A 372 5.01 -33.17 -7.07
N SER A 373 5.15 -34.26 -6.32
CA SER A 373 5.35 -35.61 -6.83
C SER A 373 4.10 -36.24 -7.46
N ALA A 374 2.92 -35.77 -7.10
CA ALA A 374 1.65 -36.25 -7.63
C ALA A 374 0.60 -35.13 -7.62
N GLY A 375 -0.14 -35.03 -8.71
CA GLY A 375 -1.23 -34.10 -8.84
C GLY A 375 -0.86 -32.80 -9.53
N ARG A 376 -1.86 -31.95 -9.71
CA ARG A 376 -1.71 -30.67 -10.39
C ARG A 376 -1.05 -29.69 -9.44
N VAL A 377 -0.10 -28.91 -9.93
CA VAL A 377 0.62 -27.88 -9.19
C VAL A 377 -0.34 -26.88 -8.51
N ASP A 378 -1.47 -26.57 -9.16
CA ASP A 378 -2.54 -25.73 -8.59
C ASP A 378 -3.15 -26.32 -7.31
N ALA A 379 -3.32 -27.63 -7.24
CA ALA A 379 -3.82 -28.30 -6.03
C ALA A 379 -2.81 -28.25 -4.89
N ALA A 380 -1.51 -28.33 -5.20
CA ALA A 380 -0.44 -28.18 -4.23
C ALA A 380 -0.40 -26.73 -3.68
N ALA A 381 -0.44 -25.74 -4.55
CA ALA A 381 -0.53 -24.33 -4.17
C ALA A 381 -1.79 -24.05 -3.36
N ALA A 382 -2.93 -24.69 -3.70
CA ALA A 382 -4.16 -24.56 -2.92
C ALA A 382 -4.04 -25.17 -1.51
N ARG A 383 -3.37 -26.31 -1.35
CA ARG A 383 -3.11 -26.91 -0.03
C ARG A 383 -2.25 -26.00 0.84
N LEU A 384 -1.18 -25.40 0.29
CA LEU A 384 -0.35 -24.43 1.01
C LEU A 384 -1.17 -23.22 1.47
N ARG A 385 -1.97 -22.65 0.56
CA ARG A 385 -2.81 -21.48 0.84
C ARG A 385 -3.91 -21.75 1.88
N CYS A 386 -4.43 -22.98 1.93
CA CYS A 386 -5.46 -23.41 2.88
C CYS A 386 -4.87 -24.07 4.14
N GLY A 387 -3.56 -24.19 4.25
CA GLY A 387 -2.85 -24.81 5.37
C GLY A 387 -2.83 -23.97 6.66
N THR A 388 -2.11 -24.46 7.64
CA THR A 388 -1.89 -23.76 8.92
C THR A 388 -0.40 -23.89 9.28
N PRO A 389 0.36 -22.80 9.21
CA PRO A 389 -0.03 -21.48 8.73
C PRO A 389 -0.29 -21.44 7.19
N PRO A 390 -1.15 -20.52 6.70
CA PRO A 390 -1.35 -20.35 5.28
C PRO A 390 -0.10 -19.78 4.61
N LEU A 391 0.28 -20.35 3.45
CA LEU A 391 1.39 -19.88 2.64
C LEU A 391 0.88 -19.55 1.22
N VAL A 392 1.03 -18.30 0.82
CA VAL A 392 0.71 -17.84 -0.53
C VAL A 392 2.00 -17.81 -1.35
N ALA A 393 2.04 -18.61 -2.40
CA ALA A 393 3.19 -18.76 -3.30
C ALA A 393 2.75 -18.58 -4.77
N ARG A 394 3.67 -18.41 -5.69
CA ARG A 394 3.37 -18.35 -7.13
C ARG A 394 3.57 -19.71 -7.80
N VAL A 395 2.80 -19.96 -8.84
CA VAL A 395 2.97 -21.13 -9.72
C VAL A 395 3.74 -20.68 -10.95
N ASP A 396 4.77 -21.45 -11.32
CA ASP A 396 5.58 -21.26 -12.52
C ASP A 396 5.77 -22.61 -13.21
N GLY A 397 5.04 -22.83 -14.31
CA GLY A 397 4.97 -24.12 -14.99
C GLY A 397 4.47 -25.23 -14.05
N GLU A 398 5.28 -26.26 -13.84
CA GLU A 398 4.98 -27.39 -12.96
C GLU A 398 5.52 -27.23 -11.53
N ARG A 399 5.89 -26.01 -11.13
CA ARG A 399 6.53 -25.75 -9.85
C ARG A 399 5.77 -24.70 -9.04
N VAL A 400 5.83 -24.85 -7.72
CA VAL A 400 5.44 -23.82 -6.78
C VAL A 400 6.71 -23.09 -6.34
N LEU A 401 6.79 -21.80 -6.58
CA LEU A 401 7.91 -20.95 -6.19
C LEU A 401 7.55 -20.19 -4.91
N ILE A 402 8.38 -20.39 -3.89
CA ILE A 402 8.23 -19.75 -2.57
C ILE A 402 9.42 -18.81 -2.38
N ASP A 403 9.20 -17.54 -2.68
CA ASP A 403 10.21 -16.50 -2.53
C ASP A 403 10.41 -16.15 -1.05
N LEU A 404 11.67 -16.15 -0.58
CA LEU A 404 11.99 -15.97 0.83
C LEU A 404 12.13 -14.50 1.25
N ARG A 405 12.25 -13.56 0.29
CA ARG A 405 12.54 -12.16 0.57
C ARG A 405 11.44 -11.50 1.42
N ALA A 406 10.17 -11.79 1.13
CA ALA A 406 9.04 -11.23 1.85
C ALA A 406 8.58 -12.07 3.07
N ILE A 407 9.26 -13.19 3.35
CA ILE A 407 9.03 -14.00 4.54
C ILE A 407 10.08 -13.61 5.61
N PRO A 408 9.67 -13.05 6.76
CA PRO A 408 10.61 -12.72 7.82
C PRO A 408 11.38 -13.95 8.30
N PRO A 409 12.70 -13.85 8.61
CA PRO A 409 13.50 -14.98 9.07
C PRO A 409 12.92 -15.67 10.32
N GLU A 410 12.28 -14.91 11.17
CA GLU A 410 11.63 -15.37 12.41
C GLU A 410 10.46 -16.34 12.12
N ARG A 411 9.97 -16.37 10.86
CA ARG A 411 8.90 -17.24 10.38
C ARG A 411 9.38 -18.47 9.59
N ASP A 412 10.70 -18.74 9.56
CA ASP A 412 11.24 -19.93 8.86
C ASP A 412 10.72 -21.26 9.44
N GLY A 413 10.45 -21.30 10.75
CA GLY A 413 9.78 -22.42 11.39
C GLY A 413 8.35 -22.65 10.88
N ASP A 414 7.59 -21.58 10.73
CA ASP A 414 6.24 -21.62 10.19
C ASP A 414 6.23 -22.03 8.72
N LEU A 415 7.21 -21.56 7.92
CA LEU A 415 7.37 -21.95 6.53
C LEU A 415 7.67 -23.45 6.41
N THR A 416 8.56 -23.97 7.24
CA THR A 416 8.88 -25.39 7.30
C THR A 416 7.64 -26.21 7.63
N ALA A 417 6.88 -25.82 8.66
CA ALA A 417 5.64 -26.51 9.06
C ALA A 417 4.56 -26.47 7.95
N ALA A 418 4.42 -25.36 7.25
CA ALA A 418 3.48 -25.26 6.13
C ALA A 418 3.83 -26.23 4.98
N LEU A 419 5.12 -26.39 4.69
CA LEU A 419 5.61 -27.33 3.67
C LEU A 419 5.50 -28.80 4.11
N GLU A 420 5.74 -29.11 5.39
CA GLU A 420 5.55 -30.44 5.96
C GLU A 420 4.09 -30.91 5.88
N ALA A 421 3.15 -30.01 6.10
CA ALA A 421 1.72 -30.31 6.11
C ALA A 421 1.13 -30.66 4.73
N VAL A 422 1.85 -30.40 3.62
CA VAL A 422 1.40 -30.67 2.25
C VAL A 422 2.11 -31.85 1.59
N ARG A 423 2.87 -32.59 2.39
CA ARG A 423 3.55 -33.85 2.03
C ARG A 423 2.65 -34.86 1.36
#